data_5a0f2a95f14d66b3e18172486caf074d
#
_entry.id   5a0f2a95f14d66b3e18172486caf074d
#
_cell.length_a   1.000
_cell.length_b   1.000
_cell.length_c   1.000
_cell.angle_alpha   90.00
_cell.angle_beta   90.00
_cell.angle_gamma   90.00
#
_symmetry.space_group_name_H-M   'P 1'
#
loop_
_entity.id
_entity.type
_entity.pdbx_description
1 polymer ?
#
loop_
_entity_poly.entity_id
_entity_poly.type
_entity_poly.pdbx_seq_one_letter_code
_entity_poly.pdbx_strand_id
1 'polypeptide(L)'
;MSDKLLRLKKNEILRNMCAETNFLSDQLIQPIFISEKVSDKKMIPGLGNNFVFNIQDALKQIESDLKNDCRNFLLFLIPSEKKEFDFNLNFQSEAISQVKKTFKDDIFLWADVCLCSMTTHGHCCVFDDSQNIDIKKSLSSLSKTAVTYSEAGIDGIAPGDMM
;
A
#
# COMPACT_ATOMS: atom_id res chain seq x y z
N MET A 1 38.40 -30.14 25.44
CA MET A 1 37.00 -29.66 25.46
C MET A 1 36.97 -28.21 25.03
N SER A 2 36.45 -27.90 23.87
CA SER A 2 36.31 -26.50 23.41
C SER A 2 35.22 -25.85 24.25
N ASP A 3 35.58 -24.98 25.18
CA ASP A 3 34.65 -24.15 25.91
C ASP A 3 33.94 -23.24 24.90
N LYS A 4 32.75 -23.63 24.48
CA LYS A 4 31.88 -22.81 23.63
C LYS A 4 31.40 -21.61 24.46
N LEU A 5 32.11 -20.48 24.33
CA LEU A 5 31.78 -19.22 25.02
C LEU A 5 30.44 -18.60 24.64
N LEU A 6 29.69 -19.21 23.69
CA LEU A 6 28.41 -18.72 23.18
C LEU A 6 27.23 -19.11 24.09
N ARG A 7 27.28 -18.75 25.37
CA ARG A 7 26.27 -19.13 26.37
C ARG A 7 24.87 -18.67 26.01
N LEU A 8 24.72 -17.43 25.49
CA LEU A 8 23.42 -16.85 25.11
C LEU A 8 22.85 -17.38 23.78
N LYS A 9 23.61 -18.20 23.06
CA LYS A 9 23.17 -18.84 21.79
C LYS A 9 22.93 -20.33 21.91
N LYS A 10 22.87 -20.90 23.13
CA LYS A 10 22.83 -22.32 23.38
C LYS A 10 21.58 -23.01 22.80
N ASN A 11 20.43 -22.39 22.89
CA ASN A 11 19.16 -22.85 22.36
C ASN A 11 18.29 -21.68 21.88
N GLU A 12 17.17 -22.00 21.22
CA GLU A 12 16.26 -20.99 20.66
C GLU A 12 15.60 -20.13 21.75
N ILE A 13 15.17 -20.73 22.85
CA ILE A 13 14.53 -20.02 23.96
C ILE A 13 15.46 -18.93 24.50
N LEU A 14 16.72 -19.28 24.72
CA LEU A 14 17.72 -18.32 25.24
C LEU A 14 18.07 -17.25 24.21
N ARG A 15 18.14 -17.61 22.92
CA ARG A 15 18.35 -16.61 21.85
C ARG A 15 17.19 -15.62 21.80
N ASN A 16 15.95 -16.09 21.88
CA ASN A 16 14.76 -15.23 21.83
C ASN A 16 14.70 -14.32 23.07
N MET A 17 15.01 -14.85 24.25
CA MET A 17 15.04 -14.07 25.50
C MET A 17 16.10 -12.95 25.46
N CYS A 18 17.21 -13.13 24.75
CA CYS A 18 18.32 -12.19 24.64
C CYS A 18 18.34 -11.42 23.31
N ALA A 19 17.27 -11.53 22.49
CA ALA A 19 17.21 -10.84 21.21
C ALA A 19 17.06 -9.33 21.41
N GLU A 20 17.96 -8.57 20.81
CA GLU A 20 17.91 -7.08 20.81
C GLU A 20 16.82 -6.59 19.84
N THR A 21 16.51 -7.36 18.80
CA THR A 21 15.49 -7.04 17.80
C THR A 21 14.39 -8.08 17.87
N ASN A 22 13.18 -7.63 18.12
CA ASN A 22 11.97 -8.45 18.06
C ASN A 22 11.15 -8.06 16.85
N PHE A 23 10.54 -9.06 16.23
CA PHE A 23 9.71 -8.92 15.06
C PHE A 23 8.30 -9.44 15.38
N LEU A 24 7.31 -8.57 15.31
CA LEU A 24 5.92 -8.90 15.59
C LEU A 24 5.09 -8.82 14.30
N SER A 25 4.12 -9.72 14.15
CA SER A 25 3.17 -9.70 13.02
C SER A 25 2.45 -8.35 12.88
N ASP A 26 2.12 -7.73 14.01
CA ASP A 26 1.44 -6.42 14.06
C ASP A 26 2.28 -5.25 13.52
N GLN A 27 3.57 -5.46 13.30
CA GLN A 27 4.46 -4.46 12.70
C GLN A 27 4.54 -4.59 11.17
N LEU A 28 3.92 -5.64 10.60
CA LEU A 28 3.91 -5.86 9.16
C LEU A 28 2.76 -5.14 8.50
N ILE A 29 3.02 -4.57 7.33
CA ILE A 29 2.01 -3.96 6.47
C ILE A 29 2.00 -4.74 5.15
N GLN A 30 0.86 -5.35 4.82
CA GLN A 30 0.68 -6.12 3.59
C GLN A 30 0.29 -5.17 2.44
N PRO A 31 1.08 -5.08 1.36
CA PRO A 31 0.70 -4.31 0.18
C PRO A 31 -0.41 -5.03 -0.60
N ILE A 32 -1.43 -4.28 -1.01
CA ILE A 32 -2.54 -4.75 -1.85
C ILE A 32 -2.66 -3.85 -3.08
N PHE A 33 -2.46 -4.40 -4.26
CA PHE A 33 -2.55 -3.68 -5.53
C PHE A 33 -3.94 -3.90 -6.14
N ILE A 34 -4.71 -2.83 -6.29
CA ILE A 34 -6.06 -2.88 -6.86
C ILE A 34 -6.08 -2.08 -8.17
N SER A 35 -6.51 -2.71 -9.26
CA SER A 35 -6.61 -2.05 -10.56
C SER A 35 -8.02 -2.14 -11.13
N GLU A 36 -8.48 -1.01 -11.66
CA GLU A 36 -9.77 -0.89 -12.33
C GLU A 36 -9.86 -1.72 -13.63
N LYS A 37 -8.70 -2.00 -14.28
CA LYS A 37 -8.65 -2.73 -15.56
C LYS A 37 -8.62 -4.25 -15.42
N VAL A 38 -8.39 -4.77 -14.23
CA VAL A 38 -8.18 -6.20 -14.02
C VAL A 38 -9.52 -6.86 -13.66
N SER A 39 -9.96 -7.81 -14.49
CA SER A 39 -11.14 -8.64 -14.21
C SER A 39 -10.83 -9.77 -13.24
N ASP A 40 -9.64 -10.39 -13.37
CA ASP A 40 -9.17 -11.48 -12.54
C ASP A 40 -7.78 -11.14 -11.98
N LYS A 41 -7.42 -11.73 -10.84
CA LYS A 41 -6.11 -11.50 -10.23
C LYS A 41 -4.98 -11.84 -11.20
N LYS A 42 -3.99 -10.95 -11.31
CA LYS A 42 -2.84 -11.12 -12.20
C LYS A 42 -1.55 -11.00 -11.41
N MET A 43 -0.65 -11.97 -11.56
CA MET A 43 0.65 -11.93 -10.90
C MET A 43 1.49 -10.75 -11.40
N ILE A 44 2.19 -10.09 -10.47
CA ILE A 44 3.12 -8.99 -10.79
C ILE A 44 4.47 -9.60 -11.15
N PRO A 45 4.97 -9.40 -12.40
CA PRO A 45 6.26 -9.94 -12.79
C PRO A 45 7.40 -9.40 -11.91
N GLY A 46 8.25 -10.29 -11.42
CA GLY A 46 9.42 -9.92 -10.61
C GLY A 46 9.13 -9.59 -9.14
N LEU A 47 7.87 -9.62 -8.69
CA LEU A 47 7.50 -9.31 -7.31
C LEU A 47 7.00 -10.54 -6.52
N GLY A 48 7.56 -11.71 -6.79
CA GLY A 48 7.24 -12.96 -6.07
C GLY A 48 5.76 -13.32 -6.16
N ASN A 49 5.13 -13.64 -5.02
CA ASN A 49 3.73 -14.04 -4.95
C ASN A 49 2.74 -12.87 -4.81
N ASN A 50 3.09 -11.69 -5.32
CA ASN A 50 2.20 -10.53 -5.29
C ASN A 50 1.36 -10.45 -6.56
N PHE A 51 0.13 -9.98 -6.40
CA PHE A 51 -0.87 -9.91 -7.47
C PHE A 51 -1.49 -8.51 -7.55
N VAL A 52 -1.90 -8.13 -8.75
CA VAL A 52 -2.86 -7.05 -8.96
C VAL A 52 -4.26 -7.68 -8.94
N PHE A 53 -5.16 -7.10 -8.20
CA PHE A 53 -6.53 -7.57 -7.99
C PHE A 53 -7.56 -6.60 -8.58
N ASN A 54 -8.75 -7.10 -8.91
CA ASN A 54 -9.95 -6.29 -8.88
C ASN A 54 -10.40 -6.09 -7.42
N ILE A 55 -11.38 -5.22 -7.16
CA ILE A 55 -11.84 -4.94 -5.79
C ILE A 55 -12.32 -6.21 -5.07
N GLN A 56 -13.10 -7.06 -5.75
CA GLN A 56 -13.68 -8.25 -5.12
C GLN A 56 -12.64 -9.29 -4.73
N ASP A 57 -11.62 -9.49 -5.56
CA ASP A 57 -10.53 -10.41 -5.24
C ASP A 57 -9.58 -9.83 -4.18
N ALA A 58 -9.42 -8.50 -4.14
CA ALA A 58 -8.71 -7.82 -3.06
C ALA A 58 -9.40 -8.04 -1.69
N LEU A 59 -10.74 -7.96 -1.63
CA LEU A 59 -11.48 -8.26 -0.41
C LEU A 59 -11.26 -9.70 0.06
N LYS A 60 -11.26 -10.69 -0.85
CA LYS A 60 -10.97 -12.10 -0.52
C LYS A 60 -9.53 -12.28 -0.04
N GLN A 61 -8.58 -11.56 -0.64
CA GLN A 61 -7.18 -11.61 -0.20
C GLN A 61 -7.03 -11.06 1.21
N ILE A 62 -7.60 -9.89 1.51
CA ILE A 62 -7.58 -9.28 2.84
C ILE A 62 -8.24 -10.23 3.87
N GLU A 63 -9.38 -10.83 3.55
CA GLU A 63 -10.02 -11.82 4.43
C GLU A 63 -9.12 -13.04 4.71
N SER A 64 -8.38 -13.51 3.70
CA SER A 64 -7.42 -14.60 3.86
C SER A 64 -6.23 -14.20 4.73
N ASP A 65 -5.72 -12.98 4.57
CA ASP A 65 -4.59 -12.47 5.32
C ASP A 65 -4.96 -12.19 6.79
N LEU A 66 -6.20 -11.74 7.05
CA LEU A 66 -6.75 -11.63 8.40
C LEU A 66 -6.77 -12.94 9.17
N LYS A 67 -7.03 -14.09 8.50
CA LYS A 67 -6.96 -15.42 9.12
C LYS A 67 -5.54 -15.81 9.55
N ASN A 68 -4.53 -15.10 9.02
CA ASN A 68 -3.12 -15.24 9.38
C ASN A 68 -2.62 -14.09 10.28
N ASP A 69 -3.53 -13.40 10.98
CA ASP A 69 -3.26 -12.28 11.89
C ASP A 69 -2.60 -11.05 11.25
N CYS A 70 -2.68 -10.91 9.92
CA CYS A 70 -2.28 -9.67 9.24
C CYS A 70 -3.42 -8.66 9.32
N ARG A 71 -3.21 -7.51 9.97
CA ARG A 71 -4.25 -6.50 10.20
C ARG A 71 -3.93 -5.14 9.57
N ASN A 72 -2.71 -4.93 9.10
CA ASN A 72 -2.29 -3.68 8.48
C ASN A 72 -2.12 -3.88 6.97
N PHE A 73 -2.80 -3.05 6.19
CA PHE A 73 -2.79 -3.13 4.73
C PHE A 73 -2.44 -1.78 4.11
N LEU A 74 -1.64 -1.79 3.05
CA LEU A 74 -1.31 -0.61 2.25
C LEU A 74 -1.87 -0.78 0.84
N LEU A 75 -2.84 0.05 0.47
CA LEU A 75 -3.47 0.02 -0.86
C LEU A 75 -2.64 0.80 -1.88
N PHE A 76 -2.36 0.15 -3.01
CA PHE A 76 -1.88 0.77 -4.24
C PHE A 76 -3.02 0.74 -5.26
N LEU A 77 -3.57 1.91 -5.58
CA LEU A 77 -4.79 2.06 -6.38
C LEU A 77 -4.44 2.52 -7.80
N ILE A 78 -4.80 1.69 -8.79
CA ILE A 78 -4.39 1.88 -10.18
C ILE A 78 -5.64 2.10 -11.04
N PRO A 79 -6.01 3.37 -11.35
CA PRO A 79 -7.16 3.68 -12.18
C PRO A 79 -6.94 3.28 -13.64
N SER A 80 -8.03 3.14 -14.38
CA SER A 80 -8.00 2.84 -15.81
C SER A 80 -7.63 4.06 -16.65
N GLU A 81 -8.11 5.23 -16.24
CA GLU A 81 -7.84 6.51 -16.87
C GLU A 81 -6.53 7.09 -16.34
N LYS A 82 -5.68 7.55 -17.26
CA LYS A 82 -4.46 8.28 -16.93
C LYS A 82 -4.50 9.66 -17.58
N LYS A 83 -4.06 10.68 -16.85
CA LYS A 83 -4.03 12.07 -17.28
C LYS A 83 -2.69 12.71 -16.95
N GLU A 84 -2.44 13.89 -17.47
CA GLU A 84 -1.28 14.69 -17.07
C GLU A 84 -1.57 15.52 -15.83
N PHE A 85 -2.86 15.90 -15.64
CA PHE A 85 -3.34 16.70 -14.52
C PHE A 85 -4.85 16.53 -14.33
N ASP A 86 -5.40 16.99 -13.22
CA ASP A 86 -6.82 16.91 -12.82
C ASP A 86 -7.37 15.48 -12.84
N PHE A 87 -6.81 14.68 -11.96
CA PHE A 87 -7.10 13.24 -11.85
C PHE A 87 -8.53 12.99 -11.33
N ASN A 88 -9.20 12.01 -11.94
CA ASN A 88 -10.43 11.44 -11.42
C ASN A 88 -10.12 10.40 -10.34
N LEU A 89 -10.64 10.61 -9.13
CA LEU A 89 -10.37 9.78 -7.96
C LEU A 89 -11.57 8.88 -7.58
N ASN A 90 -12.59 8.76 -8.42
CA ASN A 90 -13.80 8.01 -8.11
C ASN A 90 -13.52 6.53 -7.84
N PHE A 91 -12.70 5.89 -8.68
CA PHE A 91 -12.33 4.49 -8.51
C PHE A 91 -11.59 4.26 -7.18
N GLN A 92 -10.64 5.10 -6.86
CA GLN A 92 -9.86 5.00 -5.64
C GLN A 92 -10.75 5.18 -4.40
N SER A 93 -11.61 6.18 -4.41
CA SER A 93 -12.58 6.45 -3.34
C SER A 93 -13.55 5.27 -3.17
N GLU A 94 -14.04 4.69 -4.26
CA GLU A 94 -14.90 3.51 -4.23
C GLU A 94 -14.19 2.31 -3.64
N ALA A 95 -12.97 2.00 -4.09
CA ALA A 95 -12.18 0.88 -3.61
C ALA A 95 -11.91 0.98 -2.10
N ILE A 96 -11.48 2.15 -1.61
CA ILE A 96 -11.27 2.41 -0.18
C ILE A 96 -12.57 2.20 0.59
N SER A 97 -13.68 2.81 0.14
CA SER A 97 -14.97 2.72 0.81
C SER A 97 -15.48 1.27 0.88
N GLN A 98 -15.30 0.47 -0.17
CA GLN A 98 -15.70 -0.93 -0.16
C GLN A 98 -14.89 -1.75 0.84
N VAL A 99 -13.56 -1.57 0.91
CA VAL A 99 -12.69 -2.24 1.88
C VAL A 99 -13.08 -1.85 3.31
N LYS A 100 -13.21 -0.56 3.61
CA LYS A 100 -13.59 -0.07 4.95
C LYS A 100 -14.99 -0.50 5.36
N LYS A 101 -15.97 -0.51 4.47
CA LYS A 101 -17.33 -1.01 4.77
C LYS A 101 -17.32 -2.51 5.12
N THR A 102 -16.45 -3.29 4.46
CA THR A 102 -16.37 -4.74 4.68
C THR A 102 -15.67 -5.08 5.99
N PHE A 103 -14.52 -4.47 6.29
CA PHE A 103 -13.66 -4.89 7.39
C PHE A 103 -13.70 -3.93 8.60
N LYS A 104 -14.19 -2.71 8.42
CA LYS A 104 -14.35 -1.69 9.50
C LYS A 104 -13.07 -1.54 10.33
N ASP A 105 -13.17 -1.77 11.64
CA ASP A 105 -12.08 -1.62 12.60
C ASP A 105 -11.27 -2.91 12.81
N ASP A 106 -11.57 -3.99 12.06
CA ASP A 106 -10.77 -5.22 12.10
C ASP A 106 -9.40 -5.07 11.44
N ILE A 107 -9.24 -4.01 10.62
CA ILE A 107 -8.01 -3.68 9.92
C ILE A 107 -7.63 -2.21 10.11
N PHE A 108 -6.32 -1.93 10.01
CA PHE A 108 -5.80 -0.59 9.80
C PHE A 108 -5.41 -0.43 8.33
N LEU A 109 -6.06 0.50 7.64
CA LEU A 109 -5.96 0.66 6.19
C LEU A 109 -5.16 1.91 5.83
N TRP A 110 -4.01 1.70 5.20
CA TRP A 110 -3.17 2.74 4.59
C TRP A 110 -3.45 2.85 3.10
N ALA A 111 -3.26 4.03 2.53
CA ALA A 111 -3.20 4.19 1.06
C ALA A 111 -1.94 4.93 0.65
N ASP A 112 -1.30 4.43 -0.42
CA ASP A 112 -0.22 5.12 -1.12
C ASP A 112 -0.76 6.41 -1.76
N VAL A 113 -0.15 7.55 -1.43
CA VAL A 113 -0.47 8.86 -2.02
C VAL A 113 0.66 9.26 -2.95
N CYS A 114 0.55 8.82 -4.19
CA CYS A 114 1.48 9.11 -5.27
C CYS A 114 0.72 9.35 -6.58
N LEU A 115 1.29 10.14 -7.49
CA LEU A 115 0.69 10.45 -8.78
C LEU A 115 1.06 9.43 -9.88
N CYS A 116 2.10 8.62 -9.71
CA CYS A 116 2.66 7.74 -10.75
C CYS A 116 1.63 6.74 -11.34
N SER A 117 0.68 6.26 -10.54
CA SER A 117 -0.37 5.36 -11.03
C SER A 117 -1.43 6.08 -11.88
N MET A 118 -1.51 7.42 -11.81
CA MET A 118 -2.53 8.24 -12.45
C MET A 118 -2.00 9.05 -13.64
N THR A 119 -0.69 9.32 -13.68
CA THR A 119 -0.06 10.09 -14.76
C THR A 119 0.16 9.25 -16.02
N THR A 120 0.07 9.89 -17.20
CA THR A 120 0.33 9.23 -18.49
C THR A 120 1.78 8.82 -18.65
N HIS A 121 2.70 9.61 -18.11
CA HIS A 121 4.15 9.39 -18.17
C HIS A 121 4.71 8.52 -17.02
N GLY A 122 3.88 8.19 -16.01
CA GLY A 122 4.27 7.29 -14.90
C GLY A 122 5.19 7.91 -13.84
N HIS A 123 5.46 9.23 -13.89
CA HIS A 123 6.22 9.94 -12.85
C HIS A 123 5.29 10.43 -11.73
N CYS A 124 5.88 10.70 -10.57
CA CYS A 124 5.16 11.11 -9.35
C CYS A 124 4.80 12.61 -9.32
N CYS A 125 4.93 13.33 -10.41
CA CYS A 125 4.75 14.77 -10.49
C CYS A 125 3.89 15.17 -11.70
N VAL A 126 3.45 16.43 -11.70
CA VAL A 126 2.86 17.11 -12.86
C VAL A 126 3.96 17.94 -13.52
N PHE A 127 4.02 17.90 -14.84
CA PHE A 127 4.94 18.76 -15.61
C PHE A 127 4.25 20.02 -16.13
N ASP A 128 5.02 21.08 -16.29
CA ASP A 128 4.60 22.29 -17.02
C ASP A 128 4.78 22.12 -18.53
N ASP A 129 4.37 23.13 -19.31
CA ASP A 129 4.47 23.12 -20.78
C ASP A 129 5.94 23.06 -21.29
N SER A 130 6.91 23.38 -20.44
CA SER A 130 8.35 23.32 -20.71
C SER A 130 8.99 22.02 -20.22
N GLN A 131 8.21 21.03 -19.80
CA GLN A 131 8.66 19.74 -19.25
C GLN A 131 9.46 19.86 -17.95
N ASN A 132 9.32 20.94 -17.20
CA ASN A 132 9.81 21.06 -15.82
C ASN A 132 8.73 20.60 -14.84
N ILE A 133 9.15 20.18 -13.63
CA ILE A 133 8.23 19.79 -12.58
C ILE A 133 7.45 21.03 -12.10
N ASP A 134 6.11 21.00 -12.25
CA ASP A 134 5.22 21.96 -11.64
C ASP A 134 4.93 21.57 -10.18
N ILE A 135 5.77 22.02 -9.28
CA ILE A 135 5.66 21.70 -7.84
C ILE A 135 4.31 22.08 -7.27
N LYS A 136 3.76 23.25 -7.66
CA LYS A 136 2.49 23.74 -7.14
C LYS A 136 1.32 22.84 -7.55
N LYS A 137 1.24 22.46 -8.84
CA LYS A 137 0.21 21.55 -9.32
C LYS A 137 0.38 20.13 -8.74
N SER A 138 1.61 19.66 -8.61
CA SER A 138 1.91 18.37 -8.00
C SER A 138 1.45 18.30 -6.56
N LEU A 139 1.84 19.25 -5.72
CA LEU A 139 1.41 19.33 -4.31
C LEU A 139 -0.10 19.49 -4.17
N SER A 140 -0.73 20.29 -5.03
CA SER A 140 -2.20 20.45 -5.03
C SER A 140 -2.89 19.12 -5.36
N SER A 141 -2.37 18.36 -6.33
CA SER A 141 -2.92 17.06 -6.71
C SER A 141 -2.74 16.01 -5.61
N LEU A 142 -1.56 15.95 -4.98
CA LEU A 142 -1.31 15.07 -3.84
C LEU A 142 -2.21 15.39 -2.66
N SER A 143 -2.38 16.69 -2.33
CA SER A 143 -3.26 17.14 -1.26
C SER A 143 -4.72 16.77 -1.54
N LYS A 144 -5.21 16.99 -2.77
CA LYS A 144 -6.56 16.59 -3.19
C LYS A 144 -6.75 15.07 -3.05
N THR A 145 -5.76 14.30 -3.48
CA THR A 145 -5.78 12.83 -3.36
C THR A 145 -5.87 12.39 -1.90
N ALA A 146 -5.03 12.92 -1.03
CA ALA A 146 -5.02 12.60 0.39
C ALA A 146 -6.36 12.92 1.07
N VAL A 147 -6.94 14.10 0.79
CA VAL A 147 -8.26 14.50 1.32
C VAL A 147 -9.34 13.54 0.83
N THR A 148 -9.38 13.25 -0.47
CA THR A 148 -10.38 12.32 -1.05
C THR A 148 -10.28 10.93 -0.42
N TYR A 149 -9.07 10.42 -0.17
CA TYR A 149 -8.88 9.14 0.49
C TYR A 149 -9.35 9.16 1.94
N SER A 150 -9.10 10.27 2.66
CA SER A 150 -9.60 10.48 4.02
C SER A 150 -11.12 10.48 4.07
N GLU A 151 -11.79 11.18 3.14
CA GLU A 151 -13.25 11.20 3.01
C GLU A 151 -13.82 9.82 2.65
N ALA A 152 -13.08 8.99 1.94
CA ALA A 152 -13.45 7.61 1.63
C ALA A 152 -13.29 6.65 2.82
N GLY A 153 -12.67 7.09 3.93
CA GLY A 153 -12.55 6.34 5.18
C GLY A 153 -11.23 5.62 5.40
N ILE A 154 -10.14 6.04 4.75
CA ILE A 154 -8.81 5.51 5.01
C ILE A 154 -8.33 5.88 6.42
N ASP A 155 -7.61 4.99 7.10
CA ASP A 155 -7.10 5.24 8.46
C ASP A 155 -5.77 5.99 8.44
N GLY A 156 -4.97 5.81 7.39
CA GLY A 156 -3.68 6.47 7.23
C GLY A 156 -3.30 6.70 5.78
N ILE A 157 -2.49 7.72 5.53
CA ILE A 157 -1.92 8.01 4.21
C ILE A 157 -0.41 7.78 4.25
N ALA A 158 0.14 7.21 3.18
CA ALA A 158 1.56 6.99 2.99
C ALA A 158 2.04 7.79 1.77
N PRO A 159 2.50 9.03 1.95
CA PRO A 159 3.04 9.82 0.87
C PRO A 159 4.32 9.18 0.35
N GLY A 160 4.28 8.69 -0.89
CA GLY A 160 5.38 7.97 -1.54
C GLY A 160 6.08 8.78 -2.63
N ASP A 161 5.97 10.08 -2.56
CA ASP A 161 6.43 10.97 -3.61
C ASP A 161 7.95 11.20 -3.58
N MET A 162 8.55 11.18 -4.78
CA MET A 162 9.98 11.37 -5.01
C MET A 162 10.29 12.71 -5.71
N MET A 163 9.54 13.77 -5.41
CA MET A 163 9.84 15.10 -5.91
C MET A 163 11.02 15.75 -5.20
#